data_fb10ac980a5d9b27a2cc2a59928c69c5
#
_entry.id   fb10ac980a5d9b27a2cc2a59928c69c5
#
_cell.length_a   1.000
_cell.length_b   1.000
_cell.length_c   1.000
_cell.angle_alpha   90.00
_cell.angle_beta   90.00
_cell.angle_gamma   90.00
#
_symmetry.space_group_name_H-M   'P 1'
#
loop_
_entity.id
_entity.type
_entity.pdbx_description
1 polymer ?
#
loop_
_entity_poly.entity_id
_entity_poly.type
_entity_poly.pdbx_seq_one_letter_code
_entity_poly.pdbx_strand_id
1 'polypeptide(L)'
;MAFFHIPLLEYNEIVGAETTLGQKEEGIASPKINTGFFASLVEMKDVMATFAGHDHDNDYIGMLYNVGLAFGRVSGWDAYGDFERGGRIIELREGKFEFDSWIRTSSGKEYTYYYPSGLTSKDEETMEFLPAKTVKPKKHGVAYTYYEGKFKHTDQIASGTKVKEGTMKNISIQEAPAKDHFAYEFRTLINIPEKGVYRFYTYSDDGSKLFIEGKAIVDNDGSHNARI
;
A
#
# COMPACT_ATOMS: atom_id res chain seq x y z
N MET A 1 -3.45 -16.99 5.67
CA MET A 1 -1.97 -16.87 5.62
C MET A 1 -1.39 -18.12 4.96
N ALA A 2 -0.27 -17.98 4.24
CA ALA A 2 0.45 -19.11 3.66
C ALA A 2 1.89 -19.16 4.20
N PHE A 3 2.37 -20.37 4.49
CA PHE A 3 3.70 -20.61 5.05
C PHE A 3 4.43 -21.63 4.17
N PHE A 4 5.62 -21.29 3.75
CA PHE A 4 6.46 -22.15 2.94
C PHE A 4 7.95 -21.85 3.15
N HIS A 5 8.83 -22.77 2.72
CA HIS A 5 10.25 -22.61 2.99
C HIS A 5 10.92 -21.61 2.03
N ILE A 6 10.73 -21.81 0.73
CA ILE A 6 11.43 -21.04 -0.30
C ILE A 6 10.61 -19.80 -0.68
N PRO A 7 11.18 -18.58 -0.65
CA PRO A 7 10.45 -17.35 -0.96
C PRO A 7 10.00 -17.30 -2.42
N LEU A 8 8.91 -16.57 -2.68
CA LEU A 8 8.44 -16.28 -4.03
C LEU A 8 9.34 -15.22 -4.70
N LEU A 9 9.31 -15.17 -6.04
CA LEU A 9 10.05 -14.14 -6.82
C LEU A 9 9.67 -12.72 -6.41
N GLU A 10 8.41 -12.52 -6.04
CA GLU A 10 7.83 -11.23 -5.65
C GLU A 10 8.41 -10.65 -4.36
N TYR A 11 9.13 -11.43 -3.56
CA TYR A 11 9.88 -10.90 -2.41
C TYR A 11 10.97 -9.90 -2.84
N ASN A 12 11.44 -9.96 -4.11
CA ASN A 12 12.35 -8.97 -4.66
C ASN A 12 11.69 -7.59 -4.85
N GLU A 13 10.39 -7.55 -5.14
CA GLU A 13 9.67 -6.32 -5.48
C GLU A 13 9.48 -5.38 -4.27
N ILE A 14 9.52 -5.93 -3.07
CA ILE A 14 9.38 -5.13 -1.84
C ILE A 14 10.72 -4.65 -1.26
N VAL A 15 11.84 -5.08 -1.82
CA VAL A 15 13.16 -4.66 -1.34
C VAL A 15 13.36 -3.16 -1.54
N GLY A 16 13.66 -2.43 -0.46
CA GLY A 16 13.87 -0.98 -0.51
C GLY A 16 12.61 -0.15 -0.66
N ALA A 17 11.42 -0.75 -0.65
CA ALA A 17 10.17 0.00 -0.60
C ALA A 17 10.03 0.70 0.77
N GLU A 18 9.46 1.91 0.78
CA GLU A 18 9.30 2.73 1.98
C GLU A 18 8.57 2.01 3.13
N THR A 19 7.63 1.12 2.77
CA THR A 19 6.85 0.33 3.72
C THR A 19 7.50 -1.00 4.12
N THR A 20 8.73 -1.25 3.70
CA THR A 20 9.45 -2.48 4.06
C THR A 20 10.28 -2.27 5.32
N LEU A 21 10.13 -3.19 6.26
CA LEU A 21 10.75 -3.15 7.58
C LEU A 21 11.55 -4.43 7.82
N GLY A 22 12.74 -4.30 8.37
CA GLY A 22 13.66 -5.41 8.64
C GLY A 22 14.94 -5.31 7.84
N GLN A 23 15.72 -6.37 7.82
CA GLN A 23 17.05 -6.43 7.23
C GLN A 23 17.09 -7.41 6.05
N LYS A 24 17.87 -7.04 5.03
CA LYS A 24 18.18 -7.86 3.87
C LYS A 24 19.70 -7.83 3.66
N GLU A 25 20.37 -8.90 4.05
CA GLU A 25 21.83 -9.01 3.99
C GLU A 25 22.29 -10.09 2.99
N GLU A 26 21.39 -10.91 2.45
CA GLU A 26 21.73 -11.88 1.44
C GLU A 26 20.78 -11.85 0.23
N GLY A 27 21.16 -12.56 -0.84
CA GLY A 27 20.32 -12.74 -2.04
C GLY A 27 19.04 -13.48 -1.72
N ILE A 28 17.99 -13.26 -2.52
CA ILE A 28 16.71 -13.95 -2.36
C ILE A 28 16.76 -15.22 -3.21
N ALA A 29 16.78 -16.37 -2.56
CA ALA A 29 16.90 -17.68 -3.21
C ALA A 29 15.52 -18.21 -3.66
N SER A 30 14.86 -17.46 -4.51
CA SER A 30 13.56 -17.81 -5.08
C SER A 30 13.70 -18.78 -6.29
N PRO A 31 12.63 -19.51 -6.65
CA PRO A 31 12.60 -20.33 -7.87
C PRO A 31 12.81 -19.50 -9.13
N LYS A 32 13.45 -20.08 -10.15
CA LYS A 32 13.63 -19.41 -11.45
C LYS A 32 12.36 -19.29 -12.27
N ILE A 33 11.36 -20.10 -11.95
CA ILE A 33 10.08 -20.16 -12.67
C ILE A 33 8.99 -19.58 -11.76
N ASN A 34 8.34 -18.51 -12.23
CA ASN A 34 7.13 -17.99 -11.60
C ASN A 34 5.94 -18.85 -12.03
N THR A 35 5.28 -19.49 -11.08
CA THR A 35 4.12 -20.36 -11.33
C THR A 35 2.79 -19.62 -11.25
N GLY A 36 2.80 -18.30 -11.02
CA GLY A 36 1.59 -17.49 -10.85
C GLY A 36 0.92 -17.64 -9.48
N PHE A 37 1.60 -18.25 -8.50
CA PHE A 37 1.02 -18.42 -7.17
C PHE A 37 0.69 -17.10 -6.51
N PHE A 38 1.58 -16.10 -6.59
CA PHE A 38 1.32 -14.77 -6.04
C PHE A 38 0.13 -14.09 -6.72
N ALA A 39 0.00 -14.19 -8.04
CA ALA A 39 -1.16 -13.66 -8.76
C ALA A 39 -2.48 -14.24 -8.23
N SER A 40 -2.51 -15.55 -7.96
CA SER A 40 -3.69 -16.19 -7.37
C SER A 40 -4.03 -15.64 -5.98
N LEU A 41 -3.03 -15.34 -5.13
CA LEU A 41 -3.25 -14.73 -3.82
C LEU A 41 -3.89 -13.33 -3.95
N VAL A 42 -3.41 -12.53 -4.91
CA VAL A 42 -3.93 -11.19 -5.19
C VAL A 42 -5.36 -11.24 -5.72
N GLU A 43 -5.67 -12.18 -6.62
CA GLU A 43 -7.00 -12.35 -7.21
C GLU A 43 -8.04 -12.84 -6.18
N MET A 44 -7.69 -13.82 -5.36
CA MET A 44 -8.59 -14.43 -4.38
C MET A 44 -8.87 -13.52 -3.18
N LYS A 45 -7.93 -12.65 -2.80
CA LYS A 45 -8.08 -11.67 -1.69
C LYS A 45 -8.40 -12.28 -0.32
N ASP A 46 -8.10 -13.55 -0.12
CA ASP A 46 -8.38 -14.31 1.11
C ASP A 46 -7.11 -14.62 1.92
N VAL A 47 -5.95 -14.21 1.42
CA VAL A 47 -4.66 -14.39 2.07
C VAL A 47 -4.07 -13.04 2.46
N MET A 48 -3.90 -12.81 3.76
CA MET A 48 -3.32 -11.60 4.31
C MET A 48 -1.81 -11.49 4.01
N ALA A 49 -1.08 -12.61 4.16
CA ALA A 49 0.36 -12.61 4.00
C ALA A 49 0.91 -14.01 3.70
N THR A 50 2.12 -14.03 3.15
CA THR A 50 2.97 -15.21 3.04
C THR A 50 4.20 -15.04 3.94
N PHE A 51 4.66 -16.16 4.49
CA PHE A 51 5.83 -16.22 5.35
C PHE A 51 6.78 -17.28 4.82
N ALA A 52 8.02 -16.86 4.55
CA ALA A 52 9.07 -17.71 4.02
C ALA A 52 10.27 -17.79 4.98
N GLY A 53 11.08 -18.82 4.82
CA GLY A 53 12.38 -18.97 5.45
C GLY A 53 13.48 -19.00 4.40
N HIS A 54 14.35 -20.01 4.47
CA HIS A 54 15.43 -20.33 3.54
C HIS A 54 16.64 -19.40 3.63
N ASP A 55 16.45 -18.12 3.42
CA ASP A 55 17.51 -17.09 3.44
C ASP A 55 17.70 -16.62 4.89
N HIS A 56 18.82 -16.99 5.52
CA HIS A 56 19.02 -16.85 6.97
C HIS A 56 19.39 -15.43 7.40
N ASP A 57 19.97 -14.65 6.47
CA ASP A 57 20.32 -13.25 6.68
C ASP A 57 19.32 -12.29 6.01
N ASN A 58 18.06 -12.74 5.89
CA ASN A 58 16.91 -11.91 5.53
C ASN A 58 15.80 -12.08 6.58
N ASP A 59 15.27 -10.97 7.09
CA ASP A 59 14.16 -10.98 8.05
C ASP A 59 13.11 -9.89 7.79
N TYR A 60 13.15 -9.27 6.62
CA TYR A 60 12.25 -8.18 6.29
C TYR A 60 10.81 -8.62 6.04
N ILE A 61 9.90 -7.67 6.16
CA ILE A 61 8.48 -7.77 5.81
C ILE A 61 8.05 -6.50 5.08
N GLY A 62 7.26 -6.65 4.05
CA GLY A 62 6.66 -5.55 3.29
C GLY A 62 5.35 -5.98 2.67
N MET A 63 4.73 -5.10 1.89
CA MET A 63 3.46 -5.36 1.24
C MET A 63 3.54 -5.15 -0.26
N LEU A 64 2.99 -6.09 -1.02
CA LEU A 64 2.78 -5.99 -2.45
C LEU A 64 1.31 -6.33 -2.77
N TYR A 65 0.60 -5.45 -3.47
CA TYR A 65 -0.82 -5.63 -3.85
C TYR A 65 -1.73 -6.10 -2.70
N ASN A 66 -1.57 -5.52 -1.51
CA ASN A 66 -2.30 -5.87 -0.28
C ASN A 66 -2.01 -7.29 0.27
N VAL A 67 -0.96 -7.95 -0.17
CA VAL A 67 -0.47 -9.19 0.41
C VAL A 67 0.87 -8.92 1.10
N GLY A 68 0.97 -9.24 2.38
CA GLY A 68 2.23 -9.18 3.11
C GLY A 68 3.21 -10.25 2.64
N LEU A 69 4.46 -9.88 2.43
CA LEU A 69 5.56 -10.80 2.12
C LEU A 69 6.59 -10.70 3.24
N ALA A 70 6.81 -11.77 3.98
CA ALA A 70 7.61 -11.75 5.19
C ALA A 70 8.61 -12.91 5.23
N PHE A 71 9.87 -12.61 5.53
CA PHE A 71 10.83 -13.63 5.96
C PHE A 71 10.66 -13.95 7.45
N GLY A 72 10.90 -15.20 7.80
CA GLY A 72 11.14 -15.60 9.18
C GLY A 72 12.46 -15.05 9.73
N ARG A 73 12.80 -15.41 10.94
CA ARG A 73 14.13 -15.16 11.53
C ARG A 73 14.81 -16.50 11.73
N VAL A 74 16.08 -16.58 11.37
CA VAL A 74 16.89 -17.78 11.63
C VAL A 74 16.88 -18.14 13.12
N SER A 75 16.57 -19.40 13.44
CA SER A 75 16.46 -19.88 14.83
C SER A 75 17.47 -20.98 15.18
N GLY A 76 17.96 -21.73 14.18
CA GLY A 76 18.88 -22.84 14.40
C GLY A 76 20.30 -22.39 14.78
N TRP A 77 20.88 -22.96 15.82
CA TRP A 77 22.24 -22.63 16.26
C TRP A 77 23.31 -23.03 15.23
N ASP A 78 23.12 -24.12 14.51
CA ASP A 78 24.04 -24.62 13.50
C ASP A 78 23.76 -24.06 12.09
N ALA A 79 22.75 -23.21 11.96
CA ALA A 79 22.44 -22.55 10.71
C ALA A 79 23.47 -21.46 10.39
N TYR A 80 23.79 -21.26 9.11
CA TYR A 80 24.63 -20.12 8.68
C TYR A 80 23.92 -18.78 8.95
N GLY A 81 24.67 -17.69 8.80
CA GLY A 81 24.20 -16.32 8.94
C GLY A 81 24.56 -15.69 10.28
N ASP A 82 24.69 -14.38 10.26
CA ASP A 82 25.20 -13.58 11.38
C ASP A 82 24.10 -12.97 12.25
N PHE A 83 22.83 -13.10 11.86
CA PHE A 83 21.72 -12.56 12.63
C PHE A 83 21.59 -13.24 14.01
N GLU A 84 21.29 -12.45 15.03
CA GLU A 84 20.90 -12.97 16.33
C GLU A 84 19.72 -13.95 16.15
N ARG A 85 19.84 -15.12 16.73
CA ARG A 85 18.84 -16.20 16.60
C ARG A 85 17.52 -15.81 17.27
N GLY A 86 16.42 -16.13 16.60
CA GLY A 86 15.09 -15.72 17.06
C GLY A 86 13.97 -16.34 16.26
N GLY A 87 12.86 -15.66 16.23
CA GLY A 87 11.70 -16.06 15.45
C GLY A 87 10.83 -14.87 15.09
N ARG A 88 10.05 -15.00 14.03
CA ARG A 88 8.99 -14.04 13.71
C ARG A 88 7.72 -14.44 14.47
N ILE A 89 7.19 -13.52 15.21
CA ILE A 89 5.91 -13.67 15.91
C ILE A 89 4.82 -13.07 15.02
N ILE A 90 3.65 -13.70 15.02
CA ILE A 90 2.47 -13.26 14.29
C ILE A 90 1.32 -13.28 15.29
N GLU A 91 0.73 -12.13 15.51
CA GLU A 91 -0.44 -11.97 16.38
C GLU A 91 -1.68 -11.79 15.53
N LEU A 92 -2.62 -12.73 15.64
CA LEU A 92 -3.90 -12.72 14.93
C LEU A 92 -5.02 -12.28 15.89
N ARG A 93 -6.00 -11.55 15.35
CA ARG A 93 -7.22 -11.18 16.07
C ARG A 93 -8.40 -11.95 15.49
N GLU A 94 -9.07 -12.73 16.35
CA GLU A 94 -10.25 -13.51 15.93
C GLU A 94 -11.33 -12.61 15.30
N GLY A 95 -11.84 -13.05 14.16
CA GLY A 95 -12.89 -12.33 13.42
C GLY A 95 -12.43 -11.12 12.64
N LYS A 96 -11.10 -10.81 12.63
CA LYS A 96 -10.55 -9.68 11.89
C LYS A 96 -9.57 -10.14 10.82
N PHE A 97 -9.58 -9.45 9.68
CA PHE A 97 -8.64 -9.69 8.59
C PHE A 97 -7.42 -8.77 8.74
N GLU A 98 -6.73 -8.93 9.90
CA GLU A 98 -5.57 -8.14 10.29
C GLU A 98 -4.60 -8.99 11.12
N PHE A 99 -3.35 -8.57 11.16
CA PHE A 99 -2.33 -9.13 12.05
C PHE A 99 -1.24 -8.11 12.37
N ASP A 100 -0.58 -8.31 13.50
CA ASP A 100 0.68 -7.68 13.82
C ASP A 100 1.81 -8.71 13.73
N SER A 101 3.00 -8.29 13.32
CA SER A 101 4.15 -9.18 13.25
C SER A 101 5.42 -8.47 13.68
N TRP A 102 6.29 -9.18 14.40
CA TRP A 102 7.60 -8.66 14.81
C TRP A 102 8.63 -9.79 14.93
N ILE A 103 9.89 -9.40 14.94
CA ILE A 103 10.98 -10.33 15.28
C ILE A 103 11.15 -10.36 16.80
N ARG A 104 11.37 -11.53 17.33
CA ARG A 104 11.71 -11.77 18.75
C ARG A 104 13.03 -12.52 18.83
N THR A 105 14.01 -11.90 19.48
CA THR A 105 15.32 -12.47 19.80
C THR A 105 15.54 -12.48 21.31
N SER A 106 16.72 -12.94 21.77
CA SER A 106 17.08 -12.84 23.18
C SER A 106 17.27 -11.38 23.62
N SER A 107 17.67 -10.50 22.70
CA SER A 107 17.83 -9.05 22.94
C SER A 107 16.51 -8.29 23.01
N GLY A 108 15.41 -8.84 22.51
CA GLY A 108 14.11 -8.19 22.62
C GLY A 108 13.19 -8.35 21.41
N LYS A 109 12.24 -7.42 21.33
CA LYS A 109 11.28 -7.29 20.24
C LYS A 109 11.79 -6.25 19.23
N GLU A 110 11.79 -6.62 17.97
CA GLU A 110 12.26 -5.77 16.87
C GLU A 110 11.25 -5.74 15.72
N TYR A 111 11.20 -4.65 14.96
CA TYR A 111 10.53 -4.55 13.66
C TYR A 111 9.04 -4.91 13.67
N THR A 112 8.25 -4.21 14.49
CA THR A 112 6.80 -4.42 14.48
C THR A 112 6.16 -3.85 13.21
N TYR A 113 5.38 -4.67 12.55
CA TYR A 113 4.66 -4.39 11.32
C TYR A 113 3.15 -4.66 11.52
N TYR A 114 2.31 -3.78 11.00
CA TYR A 114 0.86 -3.82 11.15
C TYR A 114 0.17 -4.03 9.80
N TYR A 115 -0.51 -5.17 9.64
CA TYR A 115 -1.33 -5.46 8.46
C TYR A 115 -2.81 -5.17 8.78
N PRO A 116 -3.61 -4.56 7.90
CA PRO A 116 -3.34 -4.20 6.50
C PRO A 116 -2.77 -2.79 6.30
N SER A 117 -2.52 -2.03 7.35
CA SER A 117 -2.06 -0.64 7.22
C SER A 117 -0.68 -0.55 6.55
N GLY A 118 0.16 -1.56 6.73
CA GLY A 118 1.57 -1.53 6.31
C GLY A 118 2.41 -0.53 7.10
N LEU A 119 1.87 -0.04 8.22
CA LEU A 119 2.63 0.74 9.17
C LEU A 119 3.63 -0.13 9.92
N THR A 120 4.61 0.54 10.47
CA THR A 120 5.69 -0.08 11.21
C THR A 120 5.90 0.62 12.55
N SER A 121 6.67 0.02 13.44
CA SER A 121 7.05 0.68 14.69
C SER A 121 7.81 2.00 14.49
N LYS A 122 8.48 2.19 13.34
CA LYS A 122 9.11 3.48 13.00
C LYS A 122 8.09 4.58 12.73
N ASP A 123 6.97 4.23 12.10
CA ASP A 123 5.89 5.19 11.83
C ASP A 123 5.22 5.64 13.12
N GLU A 124 5.07 4.74 14.10
CA GLU A 124 4.48 5.08 15.40
C GLU A 124 5.25 6.16 16.16
N GLU A 125 6.58 6.19 16.02
CA GLU A 125 7.44 7.20 16.67
C GLU A 125 7.28 8.60 16.08
N THR A 126 6.86 8.70 14.83
CA THR A 126 6.80 9.95 14.06
C THR A 126 5.39 10.38 13.67
N MET A 127 4.38 9.53 13.91
CA MET A 127 3.02 9.74 13.44
C MET A 127 2.29 10.81 14.26
N GLU A 128 1.79 11.82 13.55
CA GLU A 128 0.88 12.81 14.08
C GLU A 128 -0.55 12.57 13.57
N PHE A 129 -1.50 12.42 14.50
CA PHE A 129 -2.91 12.34 14.13
C PHE A 129 -3.48 13.72 13.86
N LEU A 130 -4.08 13.91 12.70
CA LEU A 130 -4.83 15.12 12.39
C LEU A 130 -6.02 15.24 13.34
N PRO A 131 -6.34 16.45 13.84
CA PRO A 131 -7.48 16.67 14.71
C PRO A 131 -8.79 16.36 13.98
N ALA A 132 -9.73 15.75 14.70
CA ALA A 132 -11.06 15.49 14.17
C ALA A 132 -11.76 16.81 13.80
N LYS A 133 -12.36 16.87 12.60
CA LYS A 133 -13.14 18.02 12.13
C LYS A 133 -14.56 17.58 11.83
N THR A 134 -15.52 18.29 12.39
CA THR A 134 -16.93 18.11 12.07
C THR A 134 -17.33 19.11 10.99
N VAL A 135 -17.59 18.59 9.78
CA VAL A 135 -18.04 19.40 8.64
C VAL A 135 -19.44 18.95 8.26
N LYS A 136 -20.38 19.90 8.22
CA LYS A 136 -21.74 19.61 7.71
C LYS A 136 -21.73 19.77 6.18
N PRO A 137 -21.97 18.72 5.40
CA PRO A 137 -22.02 18.83 3.95
C PRO A 137 -23.22 19.71 3.53
N LYS A 138 -23.00 20.65 2.63
CA LYS A 138 -24.08 21.46 2.04
C LYS A 138 -24.89 20.66 1.01
N LYS A 139 -24.26 19.70 0.36
CA LYS A 139 -24.87 18.78 -0.62
C LYS A 139 -24.23 17.39 -0.48
N HIS A 140 -24.98 16.35 -0.76
CA HIS A 140 -24.45 15.00 -0.87
C HIS A 140 -23.86 14.76 -2.26
N GLY A 141 -22.81 13.95 -2.32
CA GLY A 141 -22.17 13.54 -3.56
C GLY A 141 -20.79 14.19 -3.78
N VAL A 142 -20.28 14.02 -4.98
CA VAL A 142 -18.96 14.47 -5.42
C VAL A 142 -19.16 15.62 -6.39
N ALA A 143 -18.73 16.80 -6.03
CA ALA A 143 -18.64 17.90 -6.98
C ALA A 143 -17.52 17.61 -7.98
N TYR A 144 -17.74 17.90 -9.25
CA TYR A 144 -16.73 17.74 -10.29
C TYR A 144 -16.67 18.93 -11.23
N THR A 145 -15.51 19.12 -11.79
CA THR A 145 -15.28 19.97 -12.97
C THR A 145 -14.57 19.13 -14.03
N TYR A 146 -15.09 19.17 -15.24
CA TYR A 146 -14.55 18.48 -16.40
C TYR A 146 -13.90 19.48 -17.34
N TYR A 147 -12.67 19.14 -17.75
CA TYR A 147 -11.85 19.95 -18.65
C TYR A 147 -11.46 19.13 -19.89
N GLU A 148 -11.38 19.81 -21.02
CA GLU A 148 -10.77 19.29 -22.25
C GLU A 148 -9.44 20.00 -22.52
N GLY A 149 -8.44 19.20 -22.92
CA GLY A 149 -7.08 19.68 -23.18
C GLY A 149 -6.08 18.55 -23.15
N LYS A 150 -4.87 18.82 -23.64
CA LYS A 150 -3.74 17.90 -23.55
C LYS A 150 -2.93 18.24 -22.33
N PHE A 151 -2.94 17.36 -21.35
CA PHE A 151 -2.24 17.53 -20.09
C PHE A 151 -1.13 16.48 -19.98
N LYS A 152 0.07 16.89 -19.56
CA LYS A 152 1.16 16.00 -19.20
C LYS A 152 1.22 15.77 -17.69
N HIS A 153 0.69 16.74 -16.95
CA HIS A 153 0.68 16.73 -15.48
C HIS A 153 -0.63 17.32 -14.96
N THR A 154 -1.03 16.90 -13.79
CA THR A 154 -2.29 17.32 -13.15
C THR A 154 -2.32 18.81 -12.79
N ASP A 155 -1.19 19.46 -12.59
CA ASP A 155 -1.10 20.92 -12.35
C ASP A 155 -1.48 21.77 -13.58
N GLN A 156 -1.48 21.16 -14.78
CA GLN A 156 -1.84 21.81 -16.02
C GLN A 156 -3.36 21.83 -16.28
N ILE A 157 -4.16 21.12 -15.50
CA ILE A 157 -5.63 20.96 -15.71
C ILE A 157 -6.32 22.34 -15.82
N ALA A 158 -5.92 23.30 -14.99
CA ALA A 158 -6.51 24.64 -15.01
C ALA A 158 -6.25 25.43 -16.32
N SER A 159 -5.29 25.00 -17.16
CA SER A 159 -5.02 25.61 -18.48
C SER A 159 -5.94 25.08 -19.58
N GLY A 160 -6.67 23.99 -19.32
CA GLY A 160 -7.63 23.41 -20.25
C GLY A 160 -8.93 24.20 -20.33
N THR A 161 -9.75 23.81 -21.29
CA THR A 161 -11.10 24.40 -21.46
C THR A 161 -12.05 23.75 -20.47
N LYS A 162 -12.60 24.53 -19.54
CA LYS A 162 -13.68 24.08 -18.66
C LYS A 162 -14.95 23.87 -19.49
N VAL A 163 -15.42 22.64 -19.60
CA VAL A 163 -16.57 22.27 -20.42
C VAL A 163 -17.82 22.06 -19.56
N LYS A 164 -17.67 21.41 -18.42
CA LYS A 164 -18.81 21.03 -17.59
C LYS A 164 -18.44 21.02 -16.11
N GLU A 165 -19.43 21.34 -15.27
CA GLU A 165 -19.34 21.12 -13.82
C GLU A 165 -20.66 20.56 -13.30
N GLY A 166 -20.63 19.89 -12.16
CA GLY A 166 -21.81 19.29 -11.58
C GLY A 166 -21.54 18.54 -10.28
N THR A 167 -22.49 17.68 -9.96
CA THR A 167 -22.39 16.76 -8.82
C THR A 167 -22.78 15.37 -9.28
N MET A 168 -22.00 14.37 -8.89
CA MET A 168 -22.27 12.96 -9.14
C MET A 168 -22.33 12.16 -7.84
N LYS A 169 -22.85 10.95 -7.87
CA LYS A 169 -22.98 10.12 -6.68
C LYS A 169 -21.64 9.61 -6.16
N ASN A 170 -20.79 9.16 -7.05
CA ASN A 170 -19.47 8.59 -6.75
C ASN A 170 -18.42 9.19 -7.70
N ILE A 171 -17.14 9.14 -7.33
CA ILE A 171 -16.05 9.43 -8.25
C ILE A 171 -16.09 8.43 -9.39
N SER A 172 -16.21 8.92 -10.63
CA SER A 172 -16.27 8.11 -11.83
C SER A 172 -15.92 8.95 -13.06
N ILE A 173 -15.21 8.35 -14.00
CA ILE A 173 -14.90 8.91 -15.31
C ILE A 173 -15.65 8.21 -16.45
N GLN A 174 -16.52 7.22 -16.13
CA GLN A 174 -17.22 6.40 -17.13
C GLN A 174 -18.13 7.20 -18.06
N GLU A 175 -18.64 8.34 -17.60
CA GLU A 175 -19.50 9.23 -18.38
C GLU A 175 -18.73 10.42 -18.98
N ALA A 176 -17.39 10.29 -19.15
CA ALA A 176 -16.60 11.32 -19.78
C ALA A 176 -17.08 11.55 -21.22
N PRO A 177 -17.34 12.82 -21.64
CA PRO A 177 -17.78 13.12 -22.99
C PRO A 177 -16.76 12.73 -24.07
N ALA A 178 -15.47 12.88 -23.78
CA ALA A 178 -14.38 12.47 -24.65
C ALA A 178 -13.68 11.21 -24.14
N LYS A 179 -13.08 10.46 -25.06
CA LYS A 179 -12.26 9.29 -24.72
C LYS A 179 -10.85 9.66 -24.32
N ASP A 180 -10.31 10.73 -24.90
CA ASP A 180 -8.95 11.19 -24.74
C ASP A 180 -8.90 12.69 -24.52
N HIS A 181 -7.77 13.19 -24.02
CA HIS A 181 -7.50 14.61 -23.86
C HIS A 181 -8.47 15.35 -22.94
N PHE A 182 -8.77 14.75 -21.81
CA PHE A 182 -9.63 15.34 -20.79
C PHE A 182 -9.03 15.19 -19.38
N ALA A 183 -9.58 15.95 -18.45
CA ALA A 183 -9.29 15.80 -17.03
C ALA A 183 -10.52 16.09 -16.17
N TYR A 184 -10.55 15.49 -15.00
CA TYR A 184 -11.53 15.79 -13.95
C TYR A 184 -10.86 16.34 -12.70
N GLU A 185 -11.48 17.33 -12.12
CA GLU A 185 -11.25 17.73 -10.74
C GLU A 185 -12.44 17.30 -9.90
N PHE A 186 -12.22 16.46 -8.88
CA PHE A 186 -13.25 16.00 -7.95
C PHE A 186 -13.06 16.64 -6.59
N ARG A 187 -14.16 17.06 -5.94
CA ARG A 187 -14.18 17.58 -4.59
C ARG A 187 -15.30 16.96 -3.78
N THR A 188 -14.97 16.38 -2.64
CA THR A 188 -15.96 15.76 -1.75
C THR A 188 -15.47 15.80 -0.30
N LEU A 189 -16.33 15.40 0.60
CA LEU A 189 -16.01 15.10 1.98
C LEU A 189 -16.01 13.60 2.17
N ILE A 190 -15.05 13.11 2.94
CA ILE A 190 -14.99 11.71 3.33
C ILE A 190 -15.31 11.59 4.82
N ASN A 191 -16.10 10.61 5.17
CA ASN A 191 -16.37 10.31 6.56
C ASN A 191 -15.31 9.35 7.08
N ILE A 192 -14.60 9.76 8.12
CA ILE A 192 -13.67 8.93 8.85
C ILE A 192 -14.38 8.43 10.11
N PRO A 193 -14.85 7.17 10.14
CA PRO A 193 -15.72 6.68 11.20
C PRO A 193 -15.02 6.49 12.54
N GLU A 194 -13.75 6.17 12.53
CA GLU A 194 -12.96 5.85 13.72
C GLU A 194 -11.59 6.52 13.67
N LYS A 195 -10.99 6.78 14.82
CA LYS A 195 -9.59 7.18 14.90
C LYS A 195 -8.73 6.01 14.43
N GLY A 196 -7.85 6.26 13.48
CA GLY A 196 -6.99 5.22 12.92
C GLY A 196 -6.12 5.75 11.79
N VAL A 197 -5.41 4.84 11.17
CA VAL A 197 -4.60 5.10 9.99
C VAL A 197 -5.36 4.67 8.76
N TYR A 198 -5.40 5.53 7.78
CA TYR A 198 -6.10 5.31 6.53
C TYR A 198 -5.10 5.42 5.38
N ARG A 199 -5.05 4.38 4.56
CA ARG A 199 -4.25 4.40 3.34
C ARG A 199 -5.14 4.81 2.17
N PHE A 200 -4.63 5.74 1.38
CA PHE A 200 -5.25 6.18 0.14
C PHE A 200 -4.36 5.81 -1.04
N TYR A 201 -4.99 5.43 -2.12
CA TYR A 201 -4.32 5.19 -3.40
C TYR A 201 -5.22 5.65 -4.55
N THR A 202 -4.61 5.95 -5.67
CA THR A 202 -5.30 6.19 -6.93
C THR A 202 -4.81 5.15 -7.94
N TYR A 203 -5.73 4.67 -8.78
CA TYR A 203 -5.41 3.84 -9.92
C TYR A 203 -5.87 4.59 -11.17
N SER A 204 -4.95 4.93 -12.04
CA SER A 204 -5.23 5.77 -13.20
C SER A 204 -4.30 5.48 -14.37
N ASP A 205 -4.80 5.80 -15.53
CA ASP A 205 -4.15 5.95 -16.83
C ASP A 205 -4.68 7.28 -17.38
N ASP A 206 -3.95 8.32 -17.54
CA ASP A 206 -2.65 8.79 -17.10
C ASP A 206 -2.59 9.21 -15.60
N GLY A 207 -2.02 10.39 -15.33
CA GLY A 207 -1.70 10.92 -14.03
C GLY A 207 -2.91 11.23 -13.13
N SER A 208 -2.73 11.05 -11.83
CA SER A 208 -3.70 11.44 -10.80
C SER A 208 -3.03 11.88 -9.51
N LYS A 209 -3.68 12.78 -8.78
CA LYS A 209 -3.27 13.22 -7.45
C LYS A 209 -4.46 13.23 -6.50
N LEU A 210 -4.22 12.88 -5.25
CA LEU A 210 -5.19 13.01 -4.18
C LEU A 210 -4.69 13.99 -3.13
N PHE A 211 -5.56 14.91 -2.77
CA PHE A 211 -5.31 15.89 -1.70
C PHE A 211 -6.31 15.70 -0.57
N ILE A 212 -5.83 15.70 0.67
CA ILE A 212 -6.66 15.78 1.87
C ILE A 212 -6.35 17.12 2.56
N GLU A 213 -7.36 17.95 2.70
CA GLU A 213 -7.21 19.29 3.30
C GLU A 213 -6.11 20.16 2.65
N GLY A 214 -5.92 20.00 1.34
CA GLY A 214 -4.91 20.75 0.57
C GLY A 214 -3.51 20.16 0.60
N LYS A 215 -3.25 19.12 1.41
CA LYS A 215 -1.98 18.39 1.42
C LYS A 215 -2.05 17.24 0.42
N ALA A 216 -1.06 17.13 -0.47
CA ALA A 216 -0.93 15.97 -1.36
C ALA A 216 -0.65 14.72 -0.53
N ILE A 217 -1.51 13.72 -0.68
CA ILE A 217 -1.41 12.41 0.00
C ILE A 217 -1.01 11.32 -0.97
N VAL A 218 -1.49 11.41 -2.23
CA VAL A 218 -1.07 10.50 -3.31
C VAL A 218 -0.60 11.35 -4.47
N ASP A 219 0.57 11.05 -4.99
CA ASP A 219 1.13 11.62 -6.20
C ASP A 219 1.44 10.49 -7.19
N ASN A 220 0.50 10.25 -8.09
CA ASN A 220 0.63 9.32 -9.22
C ASN A 220 0.52 10.13 -10.53
N ASP A 221 1.27 11.25 -10.60
CA ASP A 221 1.23 12.19 -11.71
C ASP A 221 2.06 11.73 -12.91
N GLY A 222 1.86 12.40 -14.05
CA GLY A 222 2.57 12.17 -15.29
C GLY A 222 1.85 11.26 -16.27
N SER A 223 2.47 11.06 -17.42
CA SER A 223 1.92 10.18 -18.47
C SER A 223 2.45 8.76 -18.27
N HIS A 224 1.56 7.82 -18.05
CA HIS A 224 1.88 6.41 -17.79
C HIS A 224 0.69 5.51 -18.09
N ASN A 225 0.96 4.24 -18.33
CA ASN A 225 -0.09 3.20 -18.38
C ASN A 225 -0.77 3.06 -17.02
N ALA A 226 -1.96 2.45 -17.00
CA ALA A 226 -2.72 2.22 -15.78
C ALA A 226 -1.87 1.60 -14.67
N ARG A 227 -1.72 2.34 -13.55
CA ARG A 227 -0.97 1.94 -12.36
C ARG A 227 -1.54 2.57 -11.09
N ILE A 228 -1.13 2.03 -9.92
CA ILE A 228 -1.32 2.62 -8.60
C ILE A 228 -0.17 3.58 -8.31
#